data_e76e50c876669f975cd3c66e19d3a914
#
_entry.id   e76e50c876669f975cd3c66e19d3a914
#
_cell.length_a   1.000
_cell.length_b   1.000
_cell.length_c   1.000
_cell.angle_alpha   90.00
_cell.angle_beta   90.00
_cell.angle_gamma   90.00
#
_symmetry.space_group_name_H-M   'P 1'
#
loop_
_entity.id
_entity.type
_entity.pdbx_description
1 polymer ?
#
loop_
_entity_poly.entity_id
_entity_poly.type
_entity_poly.pdbx_seq_one_letter_code
_entity_poly.pdbx_strand_id
1 'polypeptide(L)'
;MGGSAAASAGAASSAPVEFDHLPPAWEPTPVRPHLPLGVAVVSVLIAALGVVMLLAGLLFLLSTLVTDLVPSSLEIFQSIDIYGAAILAILGAALIGIATSLWRQETWALWTTIVLVFATATYLFFTGSVSVLFLVFVVLFIYLISVRRYFY
;
A
#
# COMPACT_ATOMS: atom_id res chain seq x y z
N MET A 1 -58.60 29.64 -57.14
CA MET A 1 -58.81 29.37 -55.71
C MET A 1 -57.73 28.53 -55.17
N GLY A 2 -56.96 29.15 -54.33
CA GLY A 2 -55.67 28.83 -53.84
C GLY A 2 -55.57 27.58 -52.99
N GLY A 3 -54.82 26.62 -53.44
CA GLY A 3 -54.31 25.63 -52.58
C GLY A 3 -53.02 26.13 -51.93
N SER A 4 -53.14 26.57 -50.75
CA SER A 4 -51.98 26.83 -49.91
C SER A 4 -51.31 25.54 -49.67
N ALA A 5 -50.28 25.21 -50.45
CA ALA A 5 -49.30 24.23 -50.07
C ALA A 5 -48.55 24.81 -48.84
N ALA A 6 -49.02 24.47 -47.71
CA ALA A 6 -48.21 24.63 -46.51
C ALA A 6 -46.95 23.81 -46.74
N ALA A 7 -45.91 24.47 -47.16
CA ALA A 7 -44.59 23.95 -47.07
C ALA A 7 -44.37 23.71 -45.57
N SER A 8 -44.68 22.53 -45.11
CA SER A 8 -44.08 22.01 -43.95
C SER A 8 -42.61 21.88 -44.31
N ALA A 9 -41.92 22.98 -44.23
CA ALA A 9 -40.48 22.92 -44.10
C ALA A 9 -40.27 21.91 -43.01
N GLY A 10 -39.93 20.72 -43.40
CA GLY A 10 -39.41 19.78 -42.45
C GLY A 10 -38.37 20.56 -41.71
N ALA A 11 -38.75 20.99 -40.51
CA ALA A 11 -37.78 21.39 -39.59
C ALA A 11 -36.77 20.26 -39.65
N ALA A 12 -35.68 20.53 -40.33
CA ALA A 12 -34.54 19.65 -40.23
C ALA A 12 -34.40 19.50 -38.71
N SER A 13 -34.90 18.41 -38.22
CA SER A 13 -34.64 18.00 -36.90
C SER A 13 -33.13 17.88 -36.86
N SER A 14 -32.48 19.02 -36.71
CA SER A 14 -31.19 19.04 -36.09
C SER A 14 -31.47 18.45 -34.73
N ALA A 15 -31.36 17.09 -34.68
CA ALA A 15 -31.34 16.40 -33.42
C ALA A 15 -30.34 17.18 -32.57
N PRO A 16 -30.79 17.78 -31.47
CA PRO A 16 -29.88 18.51 -30.63
C PRO A 16 -28.73 17.53 -30.38
N VAL A 17 -27.53 17.93 -30.80
CA VAL A 17 -26.35 17.12 -30.51
C VAL A 17 -26.38 17.00 -29.00
N GLU A 18 -26.68 15.79 -28.56
CA GLU A 18 -26.90 15.48 -27.18
C GLU A 18 -25.54 15.59 -26.48
N PHE A 19 -25.23 16.81 -26.03
CA PHE A 19 -24.04 17.10 -25.23
C PHE A 19 -24.22 16.66 -23.77
N ASP A 20 -25.35 15.96 -23.47
CA ASP A 20 -25.71 15.52 -22.12
C ASP A 20 -24.71 14.55 -21.49
N HIS A 21 -23.85 13.95 -22.29
CA HIS A 21 -22.80 13.05 -21.80
C HIS A 21 -21.43 13.73 -21.58
N LEU A 22 -21.32 15.00 -21.95
CA LEU A 22 -20.11 15.76 -21.62
C LEU A 22 -20.32 16.37 -20.23
N PRO A 23 -19.44 16.05 -19.26
CA PRO A 23 -19.50 16.69 -17.97
C PRO A 23 -19.39 18.20 -18.18
N PRO A 24 -20.24 18.99 -17.52
CA PRO A 24 -20.21 20.45 -17.64
C PRO A 24 -18.81 20.94 -17.26
N ALA A 25 -18.28 21.88 -18.04
CA ALA A 25 -16.91 22.38 -17.88
C ALA A 25 -16.60 23.01 -16.50
N TRP A 26 -17.64 23.20 -15.67
CA TRP A 26 -17.53 23.70 -14.30
C TRP A 26 -17.56 22.59 -13.23
N GLU A 27 -17.77 21.32 -13.62
CA GLU A 27 -17.62 20.23 -12.65
C GLU A 27 -16.16 20.24 -12.18
N PRO A 28 -15.94 20.49 -10.87
CA PRO A 28 -14.60 20.42 -10.34
C PRO A 28 -14.08 19.00 -10.62
N THR A 29 -12.96 18.92 -11.31
CA THR A 29 -12.27 17.65 -11.52
C THR A 29 -12.20 16.95 -10.17
N PRO A 30 -12.62 15.68 -10.07
CA PRO A 30 -12.59 14.97 -8.81
C PRO A 30 -11.19 15.07 -8.25
N VAL A 31 -11.04 15.86 -7.20
CA VAL A 31 -9.77 16.00 -6.48
C VAL A 31 -9.46 14.59 -5.97
N ARG A 32 -8.44 13.98 -6.53
CA ARG A 32 -7.97 12.68 -6.03
C ARG A 32 -7.70 12.86 -4.54
N PRO A 33 -8.31 12.07 -3.68
CA PRO A 33 -8.08 12.21 -2.25
C PRO A 33 -6.58 12.08 -2.02
N HIS A 34 -5.97 13.16 -1.51
CA HIS A 34 -4.56 13.14 -1.16
C HIS A 34 -4.36 12.07 -0.09
N LEU A 35 -3.34 11.25 -0.28
CA LEU A 35 -2.95 10.28 0.75
C LEU A 35 -2.77 11.03 2.08
N PRO A 36 -3.43 10.62 3.15
CA PRO A 36 -3.16 11.20 4.46
C PRO A 36 -1.68 10.99 4.77
N LEU A 37 -1.01 12.06 5.17
CA LEU A 37 0.45 12.13 5.35
C LEU A 37 0.96 10.97 6.22
N GLY A 38 0.18 10.56 7.23
CA GLY A 38 0.54 9.44 8.09
C GLY A 38 0.55 8.09 7.38
N VAL A 39 -0.36 7.83 6.43
CA VAL A 39 -0.33 6.59 5.63
C VAL A 39 0.89 6.56 4.73
N ALA A 40 1.27 7.70 4.15
CA ALA A 40 2.50 7.81 3.37
C ALA A 40 3.74 7.50 4.23
N VAL A 41 3.81 8.06 5.43
CA VAL A 41 4.92 7.79 6.37
C VAL A 41 4.98 6.31 6.75
N VAL A 42 3.83 5.71 7.10
CA VAL A 42 3.76 4.28 7.46
C VAL A 42 4.18 3.40 6.29
N SER A 43 3.73 3.68 5.07
CA SER A 43 4.11 2.91 3.88
C SER A 43 5.61 3.00 3.58
N VAL A 44 6.22 4.17 3.74
CA VAL A 44 7.67 4.36 3.59
C VAL A 44 8.45 3.59 4.66
N LEU A 45 7.99 3.60 5.91
CA LEU A 45 8.64 2.83 6.99
C LEU A 45 8.56 1.33 6.73
N ILE A 46 7.40 0.82 6.31
CA ILE A 46 7.22 -0.60 5.97
C ILE A 46 8.09 -0.96 4.75
N ALA A 47 8.17 -0.10 3.75
CA ALA A 47 9.03 -0.31 2.59
C ALA A 47 10.50 -0.35 2.98
N ALA A 48 10.97 0.58 3.80
CA ALA A 48 12.34 0.62 4.28
C ALA A 48 12.69 -0.65 5.07
N LEU A 49 11.82 -1.07 5.99
CA LEU A 49 11.98 -2.31 6.73
C LEU A 49 12.03 -3.53 5.79
N GLY A 50 11.15 -3.59 4.81
CA GLY A 50 11.11 -4.65 3.79
C GLY A 50 12.40 -4.72 2.99
N VAL A 51 12.94 -3.57 2.58
CA VAL A 51 14.22 -3.50 1.86
C VAL A 51 15.38 -4.00 2.73
N VAL A 52 15.44 -3.58 3.99
CA VAL A 52 16.49 -4.04 4.93
C VAL A 52 16.41 -5.56 5.13
N MET A 53 15.21 -6.11 5.35
CA MET A 53 15.02 -7.55 5.51
C MET A 53 15.37 -8.33 4.23
N LEU A 54 14.99 -7.81 3.07
CA LEU A 54 15.28 -8.43 1.79
C LEU A 54 16.80 -8.46 1.52
N LEU A 55 17.48 -7.33 1.75
CA LEU A 55 18.92 -7.25 1.59
C LEU A 55 19.66 -8.16 2.59
N ALA A 56 19.23 -8.19 3.84
CA ALA A 56 19.78 -9.10 4.85
C ALA A 56 19.59 -10.56 4.42
N GLY A 57 18.39 -10.96 4.01
CA GLY A 57 18.10 -12.30 3.52
C GLY A 57 18.95 -12.69 2.31
N LEU A 58 19.11 -11.78 1.35
CA LEU A 58 19.97 -11.98 0.17
C LEU A 58 21.44 -12.11 0.54
N LEU A 59 21.96 -11.26 1.45
CA LEU A 59 23.34 -11.35 1.92
C LEU A 59 23.58 -12.67 2.62
N PHE A 60 22.63 -13.17 3.42
CA PHE A 60 22.74 -14.48 4.06
C PHE A 60 22.74 -15.62 3.04
N LEU A 61 21.85 -15.60 2.05
CA LEU A 61 21.84 -16.57 0.98
C LEU A 61 23.17 -16.55 0.20
N LEU A 62 23.71 -15.37 -0.06
CA LEU A 62 24.99 -15.23 -0.75
C LEU A 62 26.15 -15.73 0.13
N SER A 63 26.12 -15.48 1.43
CA SER A 63 27.16 -15.94 2.37
C SER A 63 27.22 -17.46 2.49
N THR A 64 26.08 -18.15 2.35
CA THR A 64 26.04 -19.63 2.33
C THR A 64 26.65 -20.20 1.05
N LEU A 65 26.64 -19.42 -0.05
CA LEU A 65 27.25 -19.81 -1.32
C LEU A 65 28.76 -19.49 -1.38
N VAL A 66 29.20 -18.47 -0.66
CA VAL A 66 30.56 -17.96 -0.67
C VAL A 66 31.07 -17.86 0.78
N THR A 67 31.47 -19.00 1.34
CA THR A 67 31.94 -19.14 2.74
C THR A 67 33.11 -18.23 3.10
N ASP A 68 33.86 -17.70 2.13
CA ASP A 68 35.06 -16.92 2.35
C ASP A 68 34.85 -15.40 2.52
N LEU A 69 33.63 -14.88 2.30
CA LEU A 69 33.36 -13.45 2.27
C LEU A 69 32.70 -12.87 3.52
N VAL A 70 32.32 -13.72 4.49
CA VAL A 70 31.66 -13.24 5.71
C VAL A 70 32.71 -12.91 6.77
N PRO A 71 32.86 -11.63 7.15
CA PRO A 71 33.76 -11.31 8.28
C PRO A 71 33.18 -11.92 9.56
N SER A 72 34.07 -12.51 10.34
CA SER A 72 33.80 -13.20 11.63
C SER A 72 33.09 -12.31 12.68
N SER A 73 33.01 -11.02 12.44
CA SER A 73 32.28 -10.05 13.29
C SER A 73 30.76 -10.18 13.25
N LEU A 74 30.21 -10.97 12.34
CA LEU A 74 28.76 -11.19 12.20
C LEU A 74 28.31 -12.53 12.78
N GLU A 75 28.95 -13.00 13.86
CA GLU A 75 28.64 -14.29 14.53
C GLU A 75 27.17 -14.42 14.95
N ILE A 76 26.48 -13.28 15.24
CA ILE A 76 25.05 -13.26 15.58
C ILE A 76 24.21 -13.90 14.46
N PHE A 77 24.71 -13.88 13.25
CA PHE A 77 24.00 -14.34 12.06
C PHE A 77 24.35 -15.78 11.64
N GLN A 78 25.36 -16.38 12.24
CA GLN A 78 25.76 -17.78 11.93
C GLN A 78 24.72 -18.82 12.36
N SER A 79 23.77 -18.43 13.24
CA SER A 79 22.67 -19.30 13.68
C SER A 79 21.48 -19.34 12.72
N ILE A 80 21.48 -18.49 11.68
CA ILE A 80 20.40 -18.48 10.71
C ILE A 80 20.72 -19.49 9.61
N ASP A 81 19.97 -20.58 9.62
CA ASP A 81 20.02 -21.60 8.57
C ASP A 81 19.55 -21.03 7.22
N ILE A 82 19.90 -21.68 6.11
CA ILE A 82 19.51 -21.31 4.74
C ILE A 82 17.99 -21.11 4.60
N TYR A 83 17.21 -21.88 5.33
CA TYR A 83 15.75 -21.73 5.39
C TYR A 83 15.33 -20.41 6.05
N GLY A 84 16.01 -20.01 7.13
CA GLY A 84 15.78 -18.74 7.80
C GLY A 84 16.10 -17.54 6.90
N ALA A 85 17.19 -17.62 6.14
CA ALA A 85 17.58 -16.60 5.18
C ALA A 85 16.56 -16.46 4.03
N ALA A 86 16.06 -17.59 3.50
CA ALA A 86 15.04 -17.60 2.47
C ALA A 86 13.72 -17.01 2.99
N ILE A 87 13.30 -17.39 4.20
CA ILE A 87 12.08 -16.82 4.84
C ILE A 87 12.25 -15.32 5.03
N LEU A 88 13.40 -14.83 5.47
CA LEU A 88 13.68 -13.42 5.67
C LEU A 88 13.58 -12.63 4.35
N ALA A 89 14.14 -13.17 3.26
CA ALA A 89 14.06 -12.57 1.94
C ALA A 89 12.60 -12.50 1.42
N ILE A 90 11.85 -13.58 1.57
CA ILE A 90 10.43 -13.66 1.17
C ILE A 90 9.60 -12.66 1.99
N LEU A 91 9.83 -12.59 3.31
CA LEU A 91 9.14 -11.66 4.19
C LEU A 91 9.45 -10.21 3.81
N GLY A 92 10.70 -9.89 3.51
CA GLY A 92 11.11 -8.58 3.03
C GLY A 92 10.42 -8.19 1.72
N ALA A 93 10.35 -9.11 0.76
CA ALA A 93 9.63 -8.89 -0.49
C ALA A 93 8.12 -8.69 -0.27
N ALA A 94 7.50 -9.46 0.62
CA ALA A 94 6.09 -9.31 0.99
C ALA A 94 5.81 -7.94 1.62
N LEU A 95 6.67 -7.45 2.51
CA LEU A 95 6.55 -6.13 3.12
C LEU A 95 6.64 -5.00 2.10
N ILE A 96 7.51 -5.11 1.09
CA ILE A 96 7.59 -4.15 -0.01
C ILE A 96 6.29 -4.19 -0.83
N GLY A 97 5.74 -5.38 -1.09
CA GLY A 97 4.45 -5.54 -1.77
C GLY A 97 3.31 -4.86 -1.00
N ILE A 98 3.23 -5.07 0.31
CA ILE A 98 2.24 -4.42 1.18
C ILE A 98 2.41 -2.89 1.15
N ALA A 99 3.64 -2.38 1.24
CA ALA A 99 3.93 -0.95 1.22
C ALA A 99 3.48 -0.30 -0.10
N THR A 100 3.73 -0.94 -1.24
CA THR A 100 3.28 -0.44 -2.55
C THR A 100 1.76 -0.46 -2.69
N SER A 101 1.10 -1.50 -2.18
CA SER A 101 -0.36 -1.60 -2.16
C SER A 101 -1.01 -0.58 -1.21
N LEU A 102 -0.38 -0.27 -0.07
CA LEU A 102 -0.79 0.84 0.79
C LEU A 102 -0.71 2.18 0.06
N TRP A 103 0.38 2.39 -0.69
CA TRP A 103 0.55 3.59 -1.50
C TRP A 103 -0.54 3.74 -2.56
N ARG A 104 -1.01 2.61 -3.12
CA ARG A 104 -2.12 2.55 -4.08
C ARG A 104 -3.50 2.63 -3.42
N GLN A 105 -3.57 2.76 -2.09
CA GLN A 105 -4.80 2.79 -1.30
C GLN A 105 -5.69 1.55 -1.47
N GLU A 106 -5.06 0.40 -1.65
CA GLU A 106 -5.80 -0.87 -1.75
C GLU A 106 -6.30 -1.30 -0.36
N THR A 107 -7.58 -1.53 -0.23
CA THR A 107 -8.25 -1.85 1.05
C THR A 107 -7.67 -3.11 1.71
N TRP A 108 -7.30 -4.12 0.91
CA TRP A 108 -6.74 -5.36 1.43
C TRP A 108 -5.37 -5.14 2.12
N ALA A 109 -4.55 -4.22 1.58
CA ALA A 109 -3.24 -3.90 2.16
C ALA A 109 -3.37 -3.24 3.53
N LEU A 110 -4.38 -2.39 3.73
CA LEU A 110 -4.68 -1.80 5.03
C LEU A 110 -5.05 -2.89 6.05
N TRP A 111 -5.94 -3.83 5.69
CA TRP A 111 -6.31 -4.93 6.56
C TRP A 111 -5.13 -5.83 6.90
N THR A 112 -4.31 -6.17 5.91
CA THR A 112 -3.09 -6.97 6.11
C THR A 112 -2.12 -6.25 7.05
N THR A 113 -1.95 -4.95 6.90
CA THR A 113 -1.08 -4.15 7.77
C THR A 113 -1.62 -4.11 9.20
N ILE A 114 -2.93 -3.94 9.39
CA ILE A 114 -3.57 -3.97 10.72
C ILE A 114 -3.33 -5.32 11.41
N VAL A 115 -3.53 -6.42 10.69
CA VAL A 115 -3.32 -7.79 11.22
C VAL A 115 -1.84 -7.99 11.57
N LEU A 116 -0.92 -7.55 10.72
CA LEU A 116 0.53 -7.66 10.95
C LEU A 116 0.96 -6.89 12.19
N VAL A 117 0.51 -5.64 12.32
CA VAL A 117 0.81 -4.78 13.48
C VAL A 117 0.23 -5.39 14.75
N PHE A 118 -1.01 -5.90 14.70
CA PHE A 118 -1.64 -6.57 15.83
C PHE A 118 -0.90 -7.83 16.25
N ALA A 119 -0.52 -8.69 15.29
CA ALA A 119 0.24 -9.91 15.55
C ALA A 119 1.60 -9.59 16.17
N THR A 120 2.30 -8.57 15.66
CA THR A 120 3.59 -8.13 16.19
C THR A 120 3.46 -7.58 17.61
N ALA A 121 2.44 -6.75 17.87
CA ALA A 121 2.17 -6.23 19.20
C ALA A 121 1.85 -7.36 20.20
N THR A 122 1.04 -8.33 19.79
CA THR A 122 0.71 -9.51 20.59
C THR A 122 1.96 -10.34 20.89
N TYR A 123 2.81 -10.58 19.90
CA TYR A 123 4.07 -11.29 20.10
C TYR A 123 4.99 -10.59 21.10
N LEU A 124 5.15 -9.26 20.98
CA LEU A 124 5.95 -8.46 21.92
C LEU A 124 5.37 -8.49 23.34
N PHE A 125 4.06 -8.52 23.47
CA PHE A 125 3.39 -8.64 24.76
C PHE A 125 3.71 -9.98 25.43
N PHE A 126 3.62 -11.10 24.70
CA PHE A 126 3.90 -12.44 25.24
C PHE A 126 5.38 -12.67 25.54
N THR A 127 6.29 -12.04 24.80
CA THR A 127 7.74 -12.15 25.08
C THR A 127 8.20 -11.29 26.25
N GLY A 128 7.29 -10.56 26.90
CA GLY A 128 7.61 -9.72 28.07
C GLY A 128 8.44 -8.47 27.72
N SER A 129 8.67 -8.22 26.43
CA SER A 129 9.39 -7.04 25.94
C SER A 129 8.45 -5.83 25.89
N VAL A 130 7.81 -5.51 27.03
CA VAL A 130 7.00 -4.29 27.17
C VAL A 130 7.94 -3.10 27.18
N SER A 131 8.43 -2.75 25.99
CA SER A 131 9.32 -1.63 25.76
C SER A 131 8.60 -0.49 25.07
N VAL A 132 9.28 0.64 24.89
CA VAL A 132 8.80 1.78 24.11
C VAL A 132 8.31 1.32 22.71
N LEU A 133 8.91 0.27 22.15
CA LEU A 133 8.54 -0.31 20.88
C LEU A 133 7.08 -0.83 20.87
N PHE A 134 6.65 -1.51 21.94
CA PHE A 134 5.27 -1.97 22.09
C PHE A 134 4.28 -0.79 22.06
N LEU A 135 4.60 0.29 22.77
CA LEU A 135 3.76 1.49 22.81
C LEU A 135 3.64 2.14 21.42
N VAL A 136 4.75 2.19 20.66
CA VAL A 136 4.75 2.68 19.27
C VAL A 136 3.82 1.84 18.40
N PHE A 137 3.85 0.49 18.50
CA PHE A 137 2.97 -0.38 17.75
C PHE A 137 1.50 -0.20 18.10
N VAL A 138 1.18 0.02 19.38
CA VAL A 138 -0.19 0.28 19.85
C VAL A 138 -0.71 1.61 19.29
N VAL A 139 0.09 2.68 19.32
CA VAL A 139 -0.27 3.98 18.75
C VAL A 139 -0.48 3.86 17.23
N LEU A 140 0.41 3.14 16.55
CA LEU A 140 0.31 2.91 15.11
C LEU A 140 -0.94 2.10 14.74
N PHE A 141 -1.31 1.12 15.57
CA PHE A 141 -2.53 0.34 15.40
C PHE A 141 -3.79 1.21 15.53
N ILE A 142 -3.87 2.04 16.58
CA ILE A 142 -4.98 2.98 16.77
C ILE A 142 -5.07 3.97 15.60
N TYR A 143 -3.93 4.47 15.15
CA TYR A 143 -3.86 5.37 14.01
C TYR A 143 -4.39 4.71 12.73
N LEU A 144 -3.97 3.48 12.42
CA LEU A 144 -4.44 2.75 11.23
C LEU A 144 -5.96 2.53 11.24
N ILE A 145 -6.53 2.20 12.40
CA ILE A 145 -7.98 2.05 12.54
C ILE A 145 -8.68 3.40 12.32
N SER A 146 -8.13 4.50 12.83
CA SER A 146 -8.70 5.84 12.65
C SER A 146 -8.72 6.26 11.18
N VAL A 147 -7.67 5.90 10.43
CA VAL A 147 -7.53 6.26 9.01
C VAL A 147 -8.34 5.34 8.09
N ARG A 148 -8.85 4.22 8.58
CA ARG A 148 -9.61 3.24 7.81
C ARG A 148 -10.69 3.86 6.92
N ARG A 149 -11.41 4.89 7.40
CA ARG A 149 -12.49 5.55 6.68
C ARG A 149 -12.04 6.25 5.38
N TYR A 150 -10.74 6.49 5.19
CA TYR A 150 -10.21 7.11 3.97
C TYR A 150 -10.00 6.10 2.84
N PHE A 151 -10.11 4.79 3.13
CA PHE A 151 -9.95 3.70 2.17
C PHE A 151 -11.29 3.13 1.66
N TYR A 152 -12.41 3.69 2.13
CA TYR A 152 -13.76 3.29 1.73
C TYR A 152 -14.48 4.41 0.96
#